data_b769a9c533ade12922aba30b2c1f00e1
#
_entry.id   b769a9c533ade12922aba30b2c1f00e1
#
_cell.length_a   1.000
_cell.length_b   1.000
_cell.length_c   1.000
_cell.angle_alpha   90.00
_cell.angle_beta   90.00
_cell.angle_gamma   90.00
#
_symmetry.space_group_name_H-M   'P 1'
#
loop_
_entity.id
_entity.type
_entity.pdbx_description
1 polymer ?
#
loop_
_entity_poly.entity_id
_entity_poly.type
_entity_poly.pdbx_seq_one_letter_code
_entity_poly.pdbx_strand_id
1 'polypeptide(L)'
;MMKNKVNTWPLWLLSLLLAFASCSETVEDDTEFSDWKSRNESYFNGIYQQAVSAVGSGSSEWKVLKKWSLTDDVATSADRHIVAQVLQAGTGSGCPLYTDSVQIHYRGNLMPSASYPSGFQFDSSWTGDYNPNTAKPTRNVLSGFIDGFITALLHMHIGDRWRVYVPYTLGYGVNDNGSIPAYSTLVFDITLVSYSRAGQVMPEWK
;
A
#
# COMPACT_ATOMS: atom_id res chain seq x y z
N MET A 1 57.32 60.72 45.86
CA MET A 1 57.01 59.35 46.17
C MET A 1 55.50 59.07 45.76
N MET A 2 55.27 58.72 44.55
CA MET A 2 53.90 58.48 44.06
C MET A 2 53.73 56.97 43.88
N LYS A 3 52.74 56.37 44.59
CA LYS A 3 52.38 54.96 44.52
C LYS A 3 51.37 54.75 43.39
N ASN A 4 51.77 54.04 42.34
CA ASN A 4 50.85 53.57 41.33
C ASN A 4 49.97 52.44 41.88
N LYS A 5 48.67 52.69 41.92
CA LYS A 5 47.67 51.61 42.15
C LYS A 5 47.36 50.94 40.83
N VAL A 6 47.73 49.68 40.72
CA VAL A 6 47.31 48.82 39.64
C VAL A 6 45.87 48.37 39.92
N ASN A 7 44.96 48.75 39.05
CA ASN A 7 43.54 48.33 39.11
C ASN A 7 43.41 46.94 38.46
N THR A 8 43.31 45.90 39.25
CA THR A 8 42.97 44.55 38.80
C THR A 8 41.49 44.48 38.72
N TRP A 9 40.95 44.60 37.49
CA TRP A 9 39.57 44.31 37.20
C TRP A 9 39.43 42.75 37.05
N PRO A 10 38.44 42.13 37.68
CA PRO A 10 38.33 40.64 37.67
C PRO A 10 37.93 40.16 36.32
N LEU A 11 38.76 39.29 35.75
CA LEU A 11 38.54 38.50 34.50
C LEU A 11 37.46 37.45 34.65
N TRP A 12 36.55 37.58 35.57
CA TRP A 12 35.53 36.55 35.87
C TRP A 12 34.15 36.81 35.22
N LEU A 13 33.99 37.81 34.38
CA LEU A 13 32.72 38.16 33.73
C LEU A 13 32.65 37.76 32.26
N LEU A 14 33.65 37.05 31.71
CA LEU A 14 33.67 36.64 30.30
C LEU A 14 33.43 35.13 30.08
N SER A 15 33.10 34.36 31.15
CA SER A 15 32.91 32.91 31.04
C SER A 15 31.44 32.45 31.17
N LEU A 16 30.46 33.35 31.16
CA LEU A 16 29.04 32.98 31.36
C LEU A 16 28.15 33.25 30.16
N LEU A 17 28.69 33.32 28.95
CA LEU A 17 27.91 33.59 27.72
C LEU A 17 28.03 32.51 26.67
N LEU A 18 28.41 31.26 27.03
CA LEU A 18 28.59 30.15 26.08
C LEU A 18 27.83 28.88 26.46
N ALA A 19 26.66 28.97 27.10
CA ALA A 19 25.90 27.81 27.50
C ALA A 19 24.41 27.87 27.16
N PHE A 20 24.03 28.49 26.03
CA PHE A 20 22.71 28.31 25.44
C PHE A 20 22.83 28.12 23.93
N ALA A 21 23.73 27.23 23.48
CA ALA A 21 23.47 26.49 22.28
C ALA A 21 22.48 25.35 22.69
N SER A 22 21.23 25.73 22.95
CA SER A 22 20.14 24.81 22.93
C SER A 22 20.16 24.21 21.52
N CYS A 23 20.58 22.95 21.39
CA CYS A 23 20.15 22.14 20.30
C CYS A 23 18.61 22.18 20.32
N SER A 24 18.02 23.04 19.50
CA SER A 24 16.69 22.71 19.00
C SER A 24 16.88 21.38 18.26
N GLU A 25 16.55 20.28 18.90
CA GLU A 25 16.11 19.12 18.14
C GLU A 25 15.02 19.67 17.22
N THR A 26 15.38 19.91 15.97
CA THR A 26 14.40 19.96 14.90
C THR A 26 13.79 18.58 14.96
N VAL A 27 12.61 18.46 15.59
CA VAL A 27 11.68 17.40 15.27
C VAL A 27 11.56 17.56 13.76
N GLU A 28 12.20 16.68 12.99
CA GLU A 28 11.86 16.49 11.59
C GLU A 28 10.38 16.11 11.63
N ASP A 29 9.56 17.14 11.43
CA ASP A 29 8.13 16.96 11.24
C ASP A 29 8.03 15.97 10.09
N ASP A 30 7.56 14.77 10.37
CA ASP A 30 7.50 13.70 9.37
C ASP A 30 6.46 14.09 8.31
N THR A 31 6.87 15.00 7.44
CA THR A 31 6.04 15.61 6.39
C THR A 31 5.56 14.57 5.40
N GLU A 32 6.19 13.37 5.38
CA GLU A 32 5.82 12.25 4.52
C GLU A 32 4.38 11.79 4.80
N PHE A 33 4.00 11.71 6.06
CA PHE A 33 2.68 11.23 6.48
C PHE A 33 1.73 12.36 6.94
N SER A 34 2.11 13.63 6.73
CA SER A 34 1.20 14.75 7.00
C SER A 34 -0.08 14.62 6.17
N ASP A 35 -1.24 14.88 6.77
CA ASP A 35 -2.55 14.75 6.13
C ASP A 35 -2.79 13.40 5.44
N TRP A 36 -2.13 12.34 5.91
CA TRP A 36 -2.10 11.03 5.26
C TRP A 36 -3.47 10.48 4.94
N LYS A 37 -4.42 10.56 5.87
CA LYS A 37 -5.79 10.11 5.67
C LYS A 37 -6.45 10.84 4.49
N SER A 38 -6.47 12.17 4.50
CA SER A 38 -7.15 12.94 3.46
C SER A 38 -6.49 12.78 2.09
N ARG A 39 -5.16 12.64 2.06
CA ARG A 39 -4.40 12.37 0.82
C ARG A 39 -4.75 10.99 0.26
N ASN A 40 -4.84 9.95 1.10
CA ASN A 40 -5.22 8.61 0.68
C ASN A 40 -6.66 8.52 0.20
N GLU A 41 -7.60 9.17 0.89
CA GLU A 41 -9.00 9.25 0.47
C GLU A 41 -9.12 9.97 -0.88
N SER A 42 -8.41 11.08 -1.06
CA SER A 42 -8.40 11.83 -2.32
C SER A 42 -7.78 11.03 -3.46
N TYR A 43 -6.65 10.35 -3.20
CA TYR A 43 -5.97 9.49 -4.17
C TYR A 43 -6.88 8.35 -4.63
N PHE A 44 -7.47 7.61 -3.69
CA PHE A 44 -8.36 6.50 -4.03
C PHE A 44 -9.61 6.99 -4.78
N ASN A 45 -10.25 8.07 -4.32
CA ASN A 45 -11.43 8.63 -4.98
C ASN A 45 -11.11 9.09 -6.42
N GLY A 46 -9.93 9.67 -6.66
CA GLY A 46 -9.49 10.03 -8.02
C GLY A 46 -9.40 8.83 -8.95
N ILE A 47 -8.75 7.74 -8.47
CA ILE A 47 -8.64 6.47 -9.21
C ILE A 47 -10.03 5.85 -9.44
N TYR A 48 -10.89 5.87 -8.43
CA TYR A 48 -12.24 5.33 -8.52
C TYR A 48 -13.06 6.05 -9.60
N GLN A 49 -13.06 7.38 -9.61
CA GLN A 49 -13.78 8.17 -10.62
C GLN A 49 -13.23 7.95 -12.05
N GLN A 50 -11.92 7.87 -12.18
CA GLN A 50 -11.27 7.51 -13.46
C GLN A 50 -11.76 6.14 -13.95
N ALA A 51 -11.76 5.13 -13.09
CA ALA A 51 -12.17 3.78 -13.43
C ALA A 51 -13.67 3.71 -13.78
N VAL A 52 -14.54 4.39 -13.01
CA VAL A 52 -15.97 4.45 -13.29
C VAL A 52 -16.22 5.07 -14.69
N SER A 53 -15.51 6.14 -15.02
CA SER A 53 -15.62 6.79 -16.34
C SER A 53 -15.12 5.87 -17.45
N ALA A 54 -14.01 5.18 -17.24
CA ALA A 54 -13.44 4.25 -18.22
C ALA A 54 -14.36 3.06 -18.47
N VAL A 55 -14.88 2.43 -17.41
CA VAL A 55 -15.86 1.33 -17.51
C VAL A 55 -17.14 1.79 -18.21
N GLY A 56 -17.65 2.98 -17.85
CA GLY A 56 -18.83 3.58 -18.49
C GLY A 56 -18.62 3.85 -19.98
N SER A 57 -17.37 4.06 -20.41
CA SER A 57 -16.98 4.21 -21.82
C SER A 57 -16.66 2.89 -22.53
N GLY A 58 -16.87 1.74 -21.87
CA GLY A 58 -16.64 0.40 -22.44
C GLY A 58 -15.20 -0.12 -22.36
N SER A 59 -14.35 0.47 -21.51
CA SER A 59 -12.98 -0.03 -21.31
C SER A 59 -12.99 -1.42 -20.67
N SER A 60 -12.25 -2.35 -21.26
CA SER A 60 -11.97 -3.66 -20.66
C SER A 60 -10.77 -3.68 -19.73
N GLU A 61 -9.97 -2.61 -19.72
CA GLU A 61 -8.76 -2.49 -18.90
C GLU A 61 -9.07 -2.14 -17.45
N TRP A 62 -10.23 -1.53 -17.19
CA TRP A 62 -10.60 -1.09 -15.85
C TRP A 62 -11.78 -1.90 -15.31
N LYS A 63 -11.73 -2.17 -14.03
CA LYS A 63 -12.80 -2.82 -13.27
C LYS A 63 -13.03 -2.05 -11.98
N VAL A 64 -14.31 -1.90 -11.63
CA VAL A 64 -14.75 -1.40 -10.32
C VAL A 64 -15.55 -2.52 -9.68
N LEU A 65 -14.99 -3.12 -8.64
CA LEU A 65 -15.55 -4.32 -8.02
C LEU A 65 -15.98 -4.02 -6.60
N LYS A 66 -17.24 -4.26 -6.31
CA LYS A 66 -17.78 -4.14 -4.94
C LYS A 66 -17.16 -5.20 -4.04
N LYS A 67 -16.98 -4.88 -2.76
CA LYS A 67 -16.52 -5.82 -1.73
C LYS A 67 -17.26 -7.16 -1.88
N TRP A 68 -16.53 -8.24 -1.91
CA TRP A 68 -16.99 -9.61 -2.18
C TRP A 68 -18.17 -10.09 -1.32
N SER A 69 -18.29 -9.58 -0.08
CA SER A 69 -19.34 -9.99 0.86
C SER A 69 -20.60 -9.11 0.80
N LEU A 70 -20.64 -8.12 -0.10
CA LEU A 70 -21.81 -7.25 -0.30
C LEU A 70 -22.58 -7.70 -1.54
N THR A 71 -23.90 -7.75 -1.41
CA THR A 71 -24.80 -8.08 -2.54
C THR A 71 -24.94 -6.90 -3.50
N ASP A 72 -25.33 -7.13 -4.74
CA ASP A 72 -25.37 -6.11 -5.79
C ASP A 72 -26.45 -5.05 -5.57
N ASP A 73 -27.51 -5.38 -4.85
CA ASP A 73 -28.63 -4.49 -4.51
C ASP A 73 -28.28 -3.45 -3.42
N VAL A 74 -27.18 -3.65 -2.70
CA VAL A 74 -26.74 -2.70 -1.67
C VAL A 74 -26.01 -1.53 -2.32
N ALA A 75 -26.58 -0.33 -2.25
CA ALA A 75 -25.90 0.91 -2.63
C ALA A 75 -24.73 1.17 -1.67
N THR A 76 -23.56 1.46 -2.20
CA THR A 76 -22.36 1.64 -1.41
C THR A 76 -21.52 2.82 -1.90
N SER A 77 -20.74 3.40 -0.99
CA SER A 77 -19.73 4.43 -1.30
C SER A 77 -18.50 3.84 -1.99
N ALA A 78 -17.65 4.71 -2.55
CA ALA A 78 -16.43 4.31 -3.26
C ALA A 78 -15.51 3.41 -2.42
N ASP A 79 -15.40 3.70 -1.13
CA ASP A 79 -14.56 2.97 -0.17
C ASP A 79 -15.04 1.53 0.14
N ARG A 80 -16.16 1.10 -0.46
CA ARG A 80 -16.64 -0.29 -0.45
C ARG A 80 -16.33 -1.03 -1.74
N HIS A 81 -15.52 -0.44 -2.60
CA HIS A 81 -15.08 -1.04 -3.86
C HIS A 81 -13.55 -1.12 -3.88
N ILE A 82 -13.04 -2.05 -4.65
CA ILE A 82 -11.68 -1.96 -5.18
C ILE A 82 -11.73 -1.47 -6.61
N VAL A 83 -10.64 -0.91 -7.06
CA VAL A 83 -10.41 -0.62 -8.46
C VAL A 83 -9.30 -1.51 -8.97
N ALA A 84 -9.49 -2.14 -10.12
CA ALA A 84 -8.45 -2.93 -10.76
C ALA A 84 -8.19 -2.43 -12.19
N GLN A 85 -6.90 -2.32 -12.52
CA GLN A 85 -6.42 -2.13 -13.88
C GLN A 85 -5.84 -3.45 -14.38
N VAL A 86 -6.36 -3.98 -15.46
CA VAL A 86 -5.88 -5.21 -16.10
C VAL A 86 -4.58 -4.91 -16.83
N LEU A 87 -3.44 -5.39 -16.29
CA LEU A 87 -2.12 -5.25 -16.92
C LEU A 87 -1.86 -6.35 -17.94
N GLN A 88 -2.43 -7.54 -17.68
CA GLN A 88 -2.39 -8.69 -18.57
C GLN A 88 -3.64 -9.53 -18.32
N ALA A 89 -4.33 -9.90 -19.40
CA ALA A 89 -5.44 -10.85 -19.33
C ALA A 89 -4.92 -12.29 -19.36
N GLY A 90 -5.38 -13.11 -18.43
CA GLY A 90 -5.10 -14.53 -18.40
C GLY A 90 -5.95 -15.31 -19.39
N THR A 91 -5.57 -16.55 -19.61
CA THR A 91 -6.29 -17.47 -20.52
C THR A 91 -7.02 -18.60 -19.77
N GLY A 92 -6.86 -18.66 -18.45
CA GLY A 92 -7.54 -19.66 -17.61
C GLY A 92 -9.06 -19.47 -17.60
N SER A 93 -9.79 -20.55 -17.35
CA SER A 93 -11.24 -20.52 -17.17
C SER A 93 -11.60 -20.61 -15.69
N GLY A 94 -12.67 -19.91 -15.30
CA GLY A 94 -13.16 -19.87 -13.93
C GLY A 94 -12.26 -19.06 -12.99
N CYS A 95 -12.76 -18.79 -11.79
CA CYS A 95 -12.10 -18.01 -10.76
C CYS A 95 -11.98 -18.85 -9.48
N PRO A 96 -11.05 -18.49 -8.55
CA PRO A 96 -11.01 -19.07 -7.23
C PRO A 96 -12.32 -18.85 -6.47
N LEU A 97 -12.63 -19.73 -5.52
CA LEU A 97 -13.67 -19.55 -4.51
C LEU A 97 -13.03 -19.09 -3.18
N TYR A 98 -13.83 -18.51 -2.31
CA TYR A 98 -13.38 -17.99 -1.01
C TYR A 98 -12.59 -19.02 -0.17
N THR A 99 -12.94 -20.30 -0.28
CA THR A 99 -12.31 -21.41 0.47
C THR A 99 -11.12 -22.04 -0.24
N ASP A 100 -10.82 -21.60 -1.46
CA ASP A 100 -9.74 -22.17 -2.26
C ASP A 100 -8.36 -21.75 -1.77
N SER A 101 -7.36 -22.55 -2.09
CA SER A 101 -5.97 -22.15 -2.00
C SER A 101 -5.52 -21.56 -3.33
N VAL A 102 -4.71 -20.50 -3.27
CA VAL A 102 -4.16 -19.81 -4.45
C VAL A 102 -2.65 -19.81 -4.44
N GLN A 103 -2.04 -19.84 -5.61
CA GLN A 103 -0.64 -19.49 -5.86
C GLN A 103 -0.61 -18.17 -6.60
N ILE A 104 0.08 -17.21 -6.03
CA ILE A 104 0.12 -15.84 -6.54
C ILE A 104 1.53 -15.26 -6.49
N HIS A 105 1.78 -14.31 -7.38
CA HIS A 105 2.79 -13.30 -7.17
C HIS A 105 2.12 -11.99 -6.83
N TYR A 106 2.72 -11.24 -5.93
CA TYR A 106 2.23 -9.90 -5.62
C TYR A 106 3.35 -8.98 -5.15
N ARG A 107 3.15 -7.70 -5.36
CA ARG A 107 3.92 -6.60 -4.78
C ARG A 107 2.94 -5.57 -4.25
N GLY A 108 3.11 -5.18 -2.99
CA GLY A 108 2.27 -4.19 -2.32
C GLY A 108 3.04 -2.91 -2.06
N ASN A 109 2.47 -1.80 -2.48
CA ASN A 109 3.00 -0.46 -2.29
C ASN A 109 1.93 0.43 -1.62
N LEU A 110 2.37 1.41 -0.85
CA LEU A 110 1.54 2.56 -0.46
C LEU A 110 1.26 3.44 -1.69
N MET A 111 0.34 4.40 -1.56
CA MET A 111 0.17 5.40 -2.60
C MET A 111 1.48 6.16 -2.86
N PRO A 112 1.71 6.70 -4.07
CA PRO A 112 2.84 7.56 -4.36
C PRO A 112 2.93 8.76 -3.42
N SER A 113 4.15 9.12 -3.05
CA SER A 113 4.44 10.24 -2.17
C SER A 113 5.71 10.99 -2.62
N ALA A 114 6.05 12.07 -1.95
CA ALA A 114 7.22 12.87 -2.31
C ALA A 114 8.53 12.07 -2.21
N SER A 115 8.69 11.31 -1.13
CA SER A 115 9.89 10.47 -0.91
C SER A 115 9.86 9.17 -1.71
N TYR A 116 8.66 8.69 -2.07
CA TYR A 116 8.45 7.44 -2.78
C TYR A 116 7.54 7.64 -4.00
N PRO A 117 8.06 8.13 -5.15
CA PRO A 117 7.23 8.41 -6.33
C PRO A 117 6.48 7.21 -6.91
N SER A 118 6.97 5.99 -6.65
CA SER A 118 6.30 4.72 -7.03
C SER A 118 5.52 4.09 -5.88
N GLY A 119 5.41 4.78 -4.74
CA GLY A 119 4.90 4.26 -3.48
C GLY A 119 5.95 3.47 -2.70
N PHE A 120 5.93 3.57 -1.37
CA PHE A 120 6.78 2.74 -0.50
C PHE A 120 6.36 1.28 -0.60
N GLN A 121 7.29 0.40 -1.00
CA GLN A 121 7.04 -1.04 -1.06
C GLN A 121 7.06 -1.63 0.35
N PHE A 122 5.92 -2.13 0.82
CA PHE A 122 5.82 -2.74 2.14
C PHE A 122 5.91 -4.27 2.11
N ASP A 123 5.58 -4.91 0.98
CA ASP A 123 5.64 -6.37 0.85
C ASP A 123 5.81 -6.80 -0.62
N SER A 124 6.39 -7.98 -0.84
CA SER A 124 6.53 -8.57 -2.18
C SER A 124 6.81 -10.06 -2.10
N SER A 125 6.27 -10.85 -3.00
CA SER A 125 6.58 -12.28 -3.17
C SER A 125 7.86 -12.53 -3.96
N TRP A 126 8.52 -11.50 -4.49
CA TRP A 126 9.81 -11.61 -5.20
C TRP A 126 10.74 -10.45 -4.86
N THR A 127 12.03 -10.63 -5.14
CA THR A 127 13.06 -9.60 -5.00
C THR A 127 13.57 -9.18 -6.39
N GLY A 128 13.86 -7.90 -6.56
CA GLY A 128 14.34 -7.34 -7.84
C GLY A 128 13.25 -7.27 -8.92
N ASP A 129 13.63 -7.54 -10.16
CA ASP A 129 12.71 -7.53 -11.30
C ASP A 129 11.84 -8.79 -11.32
N TYR A 130 10.56 -8.60 -11.63
CA TYR A 130 9.63 -9.72 -11.72
C TYR A 130 9.93 -10.60 -12.93
N ASN A 131 10.22 -11.89 -12.65
CA ASN A 131 10.36 -12.90 -13.68
C ASN A 131 9.50 -14.12 -13.31
N PRO A 132 8.41 -14.40 -14.04
CA PRO A 132 7.48 -15.48 -13.70
C PRO A 132 8.11 -16.88 -13.80
N ASN A 133 9.24 -17.03 -14.50
CA ASN A 133 9.93 -18.32 -14.66
C ASN A 133 10.88 -18.64 -13.51
N THR A 134 11.28 -17.65 -12.70
CA THR A 134 12.27 -17.81 -11.62
C THR A 134 11.74 -17.41 -10.26
N ALA A 135 10.74 -16.53 -10.19
CA ALA A 135 10.10 -16.14 -8.95
C ALA A 135 9.15 -17.28 -8.50
N LYS A 136 9.40 -17.85 -7.33
CA LYS A 136 8.49 -18.85 -6.75
C LYS A 136 7.23 -18.17 -6.22
N PRO A 137 6.01 -18.58 -6.63
CA PRO A 137 4.78 -18.00 -6.12
C PRO A 137 4.56 -18.35 -4.64
N THR A 138 3.94 -17.43 -3.92
CA THR A 138 3.44 -17.72 -2.57
C THR A 138 2.14 -18.50 -2.64
N ARG A 139 1.92 -19.37 -1.64
CA ARG A 139 0.72 -20.16 -1.51
C ARG A 139 -0.03 -19.80 -0.23
N ASN A 140 -1.30 -19.46 -0.35
CA ASN A 140 -2.16 -19.13 0.79
C ASN A 140 -3.60 -19.58 0.54
N VAL A 141 -4.36 -19.76 1.61
CA VAL A 141 -5.83 -19.88 1.52
C VAL A 141 -6.41 -18.50 1.27
N LEU A 142 -7.32 -18.38 0.30
CA LEU A 142 -7.84 -17.08 -0.13
C LEU A 142 -8.53 -16.32 1.00
N SER A 143 -9.24 -17.02 1.89
CA SER A 143 -9.91 -16.43 3.05
C SER A 143 -8.96 -15.78 4.10
N GLY A 144 -7.66 -15.99 3.99
CA GLY A 144 -6.65 -15.40 4.89
C GLY A 144 -6.18 -14.01 4.47
N PHE A 145 -6.63 -13.48 3.34
CA PHE A 145 -6.24 -12.15 2.86
C PHE A 145 -7.19 -11.05 3.35
N ILE A 146 -6.78 -9.79 3.17
CA ILE A 146 -7.64 -8.61 3.36
C ILE A 146 -8.79 -8.61 2.34
N ASP A 147 -9.90 -7.97 2.69
CA ASP A 147 -11.13 -7.96 1.87
C ASP A 147 -10.90 -7.50 0.43
N GLY A 148 -10.07 -6.47 0.24
CA GLY A 148 -9.76 -5.97 -1.11
C GLY A 148 -9.02 -6.99 -1.96
N PHE A 149 -8.09 -7.74 -1.38
CA PHE A 149 -7.34 -8.79 -2.05
C PHE A 149 -8.24 -9.99 -2.41
N ILE A 150 -9.10 -10.39 -1.46
CA ILE A 150 -10.13 -11.43 -1.68
C ILE A 150 -11.03 -11.01 -2.85
N THR A 151 -11.54 -9.77 -2.84
CA THR A 151 -12.40 -9.25 -3.89
C THR A 151 -11.75 -9.34 -5.27
N ALA A 152 -10.47 -9.01 -5.38
CA ALA A 152 -9.74 -9.13 -6.65
C ALA A 152 -9.63 -10.60 -7.11
N LEU A 153 -9.12 -11.48 -6.25
CA LEU A 153 -8.85 -12.88 -6.59
C LEU A 153 -10.10 -13.67 -6.96
N LEU A 154 -11.26 -13.38 -6.37
CA LEU A 154 -12.54 -13.99 -6.73
C LEU A 154 -12.99 -13.66 -8.17
N HIS A 155 -12.37 -12.68 -8.83
CA HIS A 155 -12.69 -12.26 -10.19
C HIS A 155 -11.52 -12.46 -11.18
N MET A 156 -10.37 -12.94 -10.71
CA MET A 156 -9.19 -13.17 -11.54
C MET A 156 -9.22 -14.58 -12.14
N HIS A 157 -8.74 -14.70 -13.37
CA HIS A 157 -8.47 -15.96 -14.04
C HIS A 157 -6.98 -16.30 -13.94
N ILE A 158 -6.63 -17.58 -14.06
CA ILE A 158 -5.22 -18.01 -14.11
C ILE A 158 -4.52 -17.30 -15.27
N GLY A 159 -3.38 -16.67 -14.96
CA GLY A 159 -2.59 -15.86 -15.89
C GLY A 159 -2.93 -14.37 -15.87
N ASP A 160 -4.01 -13.95 -15.21
CA ASP A 160 -4.30 -12.53 -15.03
C ASP A 160 -3.19 -11.86 -14.21
N ARG A 161 -2.81 -10.65 -14.64
CA ARG A 161 -2.02 -9.73 -13.84
C ARG A 161 -2.76 -8.40 -13.75
N TRP A 162 -3.10 -8.00 -12.54
CA TRP A 162 -3.85 -6.78 -12.28
C TRP A 162 -3.09 -5.86 -11.33
N ARG A 163 -3.24 -4.55 -11.54
CA ARG A 163 -2.95 -3.55 -10.51
C ARG A 163 -4.22 -3.25 -9.78
N VAL A 164 -4.23 -3.49 -8.47
CA VAL A 164 -5.41 -3.39 -7.62
C VAL A 164 -5.22 -2.28 -6.60
N TYR A 165 -6.12 -1.32 -6.61
CA TYR A 165 -6.18 -0.23 -5.65
C TYR A 165 -7.21 -0.57 -4.58
N VAL A 166 -6.76 -0.65 -3.34
CA VAL A 166 -7.57 -1.09 -2.20
C VAL A 166 -7.67 0.07 -1.21
N PRO A 167 -8.88 0.61 -0.95
CA PRO A 167 -9.05 1.63 0.08
C PRO A 167 -8.79 1.03 1.46
N TYR A 168 -8.41 1.87 2.43
CA TYR A 168 -8.09 1.39 3.78
C TYR A 168 -9.21 0.57 4.43
N THR A 169 -10.47 0.87 4.12
CA THR A 169 -11.65 0.14 4.62
C THR A 169 -11.73 -1.32 4.20
N LEU A 170 -11.07 -1.67 3.09
CA LEU A 170 -10.92 -3.03 2.57
C LEU A 170 -9.48 -3.56 2.70
N GLY A 171 -8.61 -2.77 3.33
CA GLY A 171 -7.22 -3.05 3.64
C GLY A 171 -7.01 -3.29 5.13
N TYR A 172 -6.07 -2.54 5.73
CA TYR A 172 -5.71 -2.68 7.15
C TYR A 172 -6.44 -1.70 8.08
N GLY A 173 -7.31 -0.82 7.53
CA GLY A 173 -8.20 0.01 8.32
C GLY A 173 -7.56 1.25 8.93
N VAL A 174 -7.94 1.55 10.16
CA VAL A 174 -7.67 2.81 10.86
C VAL A 174 -6.52 2.71 11.87
N ASN A 175 -5.82 1.60 11.90
CA ASN A 175 -4.67 1.36 12.76
C ASN A 175 -3.42 1.08 11.92
N ASP A 176 -2.26 1.44 12.47
CA ASP A 176 -0.98 1.08 11.86
C ASP A 176 -0.80 -0.44 11.83
N ASN A 177 -0.19 -0.94 10.76
CA ASN A 177 0.17 -2.34 10.60
C ASN A 177 1.60 -2.47 10.07
N GLY A 178 2.55 -2.62 10.96
CA GLY A 178 3.98 -2.64 10.63
C GLY A 178 4.40 -1.33 9.96
N SER A 179 4.86 -1.41 8.72
CA SER A 179 5.26 -0.25 7.92
C SER A 179 4.11 0.42 7.14
N ILE A 180 2.88 -0.03 7.36
CA ILE A 180 1.68 0.52 6.72
C ILE A 180 0.98 1.44 7.71
N PRO A 181 1.00 2.77 7.50
CA PRO A 181 0.28 3.70 8.35
C PRO A 181 -1.22 3.50 8.27
N ALA A 182 -1.94 3.87 9.34
CA ALA A 182 -3.38 3.92 9.36
C ALA A 182 -3.96 4.68 8.15
N TYR A 183 -5.14 4.31 7.68
CA TYR A 183 -5.84 4.93 6.55
C TYR A 183 -5.11 4.82 5.20
N SER A 184 -4.15 3.91 5.04
CA SER A 184 -3.42 3.74 3.79
C SER A 184 -4.26 3.09 2.70
N THR A 185 -4.30 3.72 1.53
CA THR A 185 -4.68 3.08 0.27
C THR A 185 -3.53 2.20 -0.19
N LEU A 186 -3.82 0.94 -0.47
CA LEU A 186 -2.83 -0.04 -0.89
C LEU A 186 -2.89 -0.24 -2.41
N VAL A 187 -1.73 -0.31 -3.04
CA VAL A 187 -1.60 -0.57 -4.48
C VAL A 187 -0.87 -1.89 -4.65
N PHE A 188 -1.58 -2.90 -5.13
CA PHE A 188 -1.00 -4.22 -5.38
C PHE A 188 -0.89 -4.50 -6.87
N ASP A 189 0.28 -4.97 -7.31
CA ASP A 189 0.37 -5.74 -8.55
C ASP A 189 0.21 -7.21 -8.19
N ILE A 190 -0.83 -7.88 -8.69
CA ILE A 190 -1.16 -9.27 -8.37
C ILE A 190 -1.16 -10.09 -9.66
N THR A 191 -0.51 -11.25 -9.63
CA THR A 191 -0.62 -12.27 -10.70
C THR A 191 -1.20 -13.55 -10.10
N LEU A 192 -2.32 -14.04 -10.64
CA LEU A 192 -2.87 -15.34 -10.27
C LEU A 192 -2.20 -16.45 -11.10
N VAL A 193 -1.36 -17.25 -10.45
CA VAL A 193 -0.59 -18.33 -11.10
C VAL A 193 -1.43 -19.62 -11.20
N SER A 194 -2.05 -20.03 -10.10
CA SER A 194 -2.95 -21.19 -10.06
C SER A 194 -3.82 -21.16 -8.81
N TYR A 195 -4.80 -22.03 -8.76
CA TYR A 195 -5.60 -22.30 -7.55
C TYR A 195 -6.03 -23.75 -7.48
N SER A 196 -6.39 -24.20 -6.29
CA SER A 196 -6.99 -25.52 -6.05
C SER A 196 -8.20 -25.39 -5.13
N ARG A 197 -9.22 -26.19 -5.39
CA ARG A 197 -10.40 -26.28 -4.52
C ARG A 197 -10.02 -26.78 -3.13
N ALA A 198 -10.79 -26.41 -2.12
CA ALA A 198 -10.58 -26.88 -0.76
C ALA A 198 -10.47 -28.43 -0.73
N GLY A 199 -9.45 -28.93 -0.05
CA GLY A 199 -9.16 -30.37 0.05
C GLY A 199 -8.46 -30.99 -1.14
N GLN A 200 -8.19 -30.24 -2.21
CA GLN A 200 -7.43 -30.72 -3.37
C GLN A 200 -5.95 -30.32 -3.31
N VAL A 201 -5.11 -31.12 -3.96
CA VAL A 201 -3.68 -30.81 -4.05
C VAL A 201 -3.46 -29.62 -4.99
N MET A 202 -2.67 -28.66 -4.53
CA MET A 202 -2.26 -27.52 -5.35
C MET A 202 -1.31 -28.03 -6.45
N PRO A 203 -1.50 -27.60 -7.72
CA PRO A 203 -0.54 -27.88 -8.79
C PRO A 203 0.88 -27.41 -8.40
N GLU A 204 1.88 -28.22 -8.74
CA GLU A 204 3.27 -27.81 -8.56
C GLU A 204 3.60 -26.68 -9.53
N TRP A 205 4.28 -25.68 -9.02
CA TRP A 205 4.85 -24.62 -9.84
C TRP A 205 6.10 -25.17 -10.55
N LYS A 206 6.18 -24.96 -11.87
CA LYS A 206 7.27 -25.45 -12.73
C LYS A 206 8.08 -24.28 -13.25
#